data_843cfbe4aef3f30a2e7c92c31245eb3c
#
_entry.id   843cfbe4aef3f30a2e7c92c31245eb3c
#
_cell.length_a   1.000
_cell.length_b   1.000
_cell.length_c   1.000
_cell.angle_alpha   90.00
_cell.angle_beta   90.00
_cell.angle_gamma   90.00
#
_symmetry.space_group_name_H-M   'P 1'
#
loop_
_entity.id
_entity.type
_entity.pdbx_description
1 polymer ?
#
loop_
_entity_poly.entity_id
_entity_poly.type
_entity_poly.pdbx_seq_one_letter_code
_entity_poly.pdbx_strand_id
1 'polypeptide(L)'
;MMQNYFELFSLKVDFAIDLSALEHTYQTQIAQYHPDKFATADDKKKVTAIQNTSLINTAFDTLKSPLLRATYLLELQGINAFDEKDTQMDVDFLMSQIELRESLEAIKTTKDEMALEDFIVDITGKVVQNIEEIQHLFKVDKFNKIKNLVRELKFYTQLNTQANQLMDELL
;
A
#
# COMPACT_ATOMS: atom_id res chain seq x y z
N MET A 1 -14.46 -20.94 8.67
CA MET A 1 -14.43 -19.49 8.41
C MET A 1 -13.02 -19.12 7.98
N MET A 2 -12.87 -18.50 6.81
CA MET A 2 -11.54 -18.03 6.41
C MET A 2 -11.14 -16.85 7.28
N GLN A 3 -9.99 -16.97 7.91
CA GLN A 3 -9.39 -15.94 8.74
C GLN A 3 -8.92 -14.77 7.85
N ASN A 4 -9.28 -13.53 8.17
CA ASN A 4 -8.74 -12.36 7.47
C ASN A 4 -7.30 -12.04 7.92
N TYR A 5 -6.63 -11.16 7.20
CA TYR A 5 -5.23 -10.82 7.48
C TYR A 5 -5.02 -10.15 8.84
N PHE A 6 -5.98 -9.38 9.32
CA PHE A 6 -5.88 -8.77 10.66
C PHE A 6 -5.94 -9.82 11.76
N GLU A 7 -6.85 -10.78 11.64
CA GLU A 7 -6.96 -11.89 12.59
C GLU A 7 -5.70 -12.74 12.63
N LEU A 8 -5.06 -12.94 11.48
CA LEU A 8 -3.81 -13.69 11.39
C LEU A 8 -2.71 -13.11 12.28
N PHE A 9 -2.70 -11.80 12.47
CA PHE A 9 -1.74 -11.09 13.33
C PHE A 9 -2.33 -10.64 14.67
N SER A 10 -3.50 -11.14 15.05
CA SER A 10 -4.20 -10.76 16.28
C SER A 10 -4.46 -9.25 16.38
N LEU A 11 -4.73 -8.62 15.24
CA LEU A 11 -5.07 -7.20 15.15
C LEU A 11 -6.58 -7.01 14.97
N LYS A 12 -7.08 -5.90 15.49
CA LYS A 12 -8.42 -5.43 15.18
C LYS A 12 -8.50 -5.03 13.71
N VAL A 13 -9.63 -5.32 13.05
CA VAL A 13 -9.91 -4.89 11.68
C VAL A 13 -10.13 -3.38 11.67
N ASP A 14 -9.08 -2.63 11.35
CA ASP A 14 -9.06 -1.17 11.31
C ASP A 14 -7.98 -0.69 10.35
N PHE A 15 -8.15 0.50 9.80
CA PHE A 15 -7.10 1.15 9.03
C PHE A 15 -5.95 1.62 9.92
N ALA A 16 -6.26 2.17 11.10
CA ALA A 16 -5.27 2.54 12.10
C ALA A 16 -4.79 1.28 12.85
N ILE A 17 -3.56 0.85 12.59
CA ILE A 17 -2.94 -0.30 13.25
C ILE A 17 -1.60 0.07 13.89
N ASP A 18 -1.20 -0.69 14.89
CA ASP A 18 0.14 -0.62 15.47
C ASP A 18 1.13 -1.42 14.58
N LEU A 19 1.92 -0.69 13.79
CA LEU A 19 2.90 -1.30 12.88
C LEU A 19 4.00 -2.06 13.64
N SER A 20 4.39 -1.62 14.83
CA SER A 20 5.38 -2.33 15.66
C SER A 20 4.84 -3.67 16.15
N ALA A 21 3.57 -3.72 16.56
CA ALA A 21 2.90 -4.97 16.93
C ALA A 21 2.75 -5.91 15.74
N LEU A 22 2.40 -5.39 14.57
CA LEU A 22 2.33 -6.16 13.32
C LEU A 22 3.69 -6.80 13.00
N GLU A 23 4.75 -6.01 13.01
CA GLU A 23 6.11 -6.48 12.69
C GLU A 23 6.60 -7.53 13.68
N HIS A 24 6.38 -7.31 14.97
CA HIS A 24 6.75 -8.27 16.00
C HIS A 24 6.04 -9.62 15.82
N THR A 25 4.74 -9.60 15.59
CA THR A 25 3.96 -10.83 15.35
C THR A 25 4.39 -11.52 14.05
N TYR A 26 4.65 -10.74 13.00
CA TYR A 26 5.16 -11.26 11.74
C TYR A 26 6.48 -12.02 11.93
N GLN A 27 7.46 -11.43 12.61
CA GLN A 27 8.75 -12.06 12.87
C GLN A 27 8.61 -13.35 13.69
N THR A 28 7.73 -13.35 14.69
CA THR A 28 7.44 -14.54 15.50
C THR A 28 6.84 -15.66 14.65
N GLN A 29 5.88 -15.35 13.79
CA GLN A 29 5.22 -16.34 12.95
C GLN A 29 6.14 -16.88 11.84
N ILE A 30 6.94 -16.04 11.21
CA ILE A 30 7.94 -16.47 10.22
C ILE A 30 8.95 -17.41 10.86
N ALA A 31 9.44 -17.11 12.05
CA ALA A 31 10.35 -17.99 12.78
C ALA A 31 9.71 -19.36 13.09
N GLN A 32 8.41 -19.38 13.39
CA GLN A 32 7.68 -20.61 13.71
C GLN A 32 7.43 -21.49 12.47
N TYR A 33 7.12 -20.90 11.32
CA TYR A 33 6.70 -21.62 10.10
C TYR A 33 7.78 -21.64 9.00
N HIS A 34 9.00 -21.19 9.28
CA HIS A 34 10.05 -21.15 8.27
C HIS A 34 10.33 -22.55 7.70
N PRO A 35 10.41 -22.69 6.36
CA PRO A 35 10.62 -24.00 5.72
C PRO A 35 11.84 -24.78 6.22
N ASP A 36 12.90 -24.11 6.66
CA ASP A 36 14.11 -24.76 7.19
C ASP A 36 13.84 -25.60 8.44
N LYS A 37 12.83 -25.25 9.24
CA LYS A 37 12.40 -26.06 10.39
C LYS A 37 11.76 -27.38 9.99
N PHE A 38 11.34 -27.51 8.76
CA PHE A 38 10.66 -28.68 8.20
C PHE A 38 11.54 -29.45 7.19
N ALA A 39 12.84 -29.14 7.13
CA ALA A 39 13.77 -29.72 6.16
C ALA A 39 13.85 -31.25 6.22
N THR A 40 13.64 -31.83 7.41
CA THR A 40 13.62 -33.30 7.63
C THR A 40 12.21 -33.89 7.72
N ALA A 41 11.17 -33.05 7.58
CA ALA A 41 9.78 -33.48 7.61
C ALA A 41 9.37 -34.15 6.30
N ASP A 42 8.18 -34.78 6.28
CA ASP A 42 7.59 -35.32 5.05
C ASP A 42 7.22 -34.19 4.07
N ASP A 43 6.99 -34.55 2.80
CA ASP A 43 6.71 -33.59 1.74
C ASP A 43 5.42 -32.78 1.99
N LYS A 44 4.41 -33.39 2.62
CA LYS A 44 3.16 -32.72 2.96
C LYS A 44 3.37 -31.59 3.98
N LYS A 45 4.18 -31.84 5.01
CA LYS A 45 4.53 -30.81 6.01
C LYS A 45 5.38 -29.69 5.42
N LYS A 46 6.31 -30.02 4.51
CA LYS A 46 7.11 -29.02 3.79
C LYS A 46 6.22 -28.11 2.94
N VAL A 47 5.29 -28.68 2.17
CA VAL A 47 4.35 -27.90 1.36
C VAL A 47 3.47 -26.99 2.22
N THR A 48 2.96 -27.50 3.33
CA THR A 48 2.17 -26.71 4.28
C THR A 48 2.98 -25.55 4.87
N ALA A 49 4.25 -25.77 5.24
CA ALA A 49 5.13 -24.73 5.74
C ALA A 49 5.37 -23.61 4.70
N ILE A 50 5.58 -23.99 3.45
CA ILE A 50 5.74 -23.03 2.34
C ILE A 50 4.46 -22.21 2.13
N GLN A 51 3.30 -22.86 2.13
CA GLN A 51 2.00 -22.19 1.97
C GLN A 51 1.74 -21.22 3.12
N ASN A 52 1.98 -21.62 4.36
CA ASN A 52 1.82 -20.76 5.54
C ASN A 52 2.76 -19.55 5.48
N THR A 53 4.02 -19.76 5.15
CA THR A 53 5.00 -18.68 4.99
C THR A 53 4.58 -17.70 3.90
N SER A 54 4.11 -18.20 2.76
CA SER A 54 3.62 -17.37 1.66
C SER A 54 2.40 -16.52 2.08
N LEU A 55 1.45 -17.12 2.79
CA LEU A 55 0.28 -16.41 3.30
C LEU A 55 0.68 -15.32 4.31
N ILE A 56 1.56 -15.64 5.25
CA ILE A 56 2.05 -14.70 6.26
C ILE A 56 2.76 -13.52 5.60
N ASN A 57 3.61 -13.77 4.61
CA ASN A 57 4.30 -12.72 3.86
C ASN A 57 3.31 -11.82 3.10
N THR A 58 2.36 -12.39 2.39
CA THR A 58 1.34 -11.63 1.65
C THR A 58 0.49 -10.78 2.58
N ALA A 59 0.05 -11.36 3.70
CA ALA A 59 -0.74 -10.63 4.69
C ALA A 59 0.04 -9.49 5.35
N PHE A 60 1.30 -9.73 5.68
CA PHE A 60 2.19 -8.69 6.23
C PHE A 60 2.41 -7.54 5.24
N ASP A 61 2.76 -7.86 3.99
CA ASP A 61 2.98 -6.85 2.94
C ASP A 61 1.73 -6.01 2.68
N THR A 62 0.56 -6.65 2.73
CA THR A 62 -0.73 -5.96 2.59
C THR A 62 -0.98 -5.01 3.75
N LEU A 63 -0.82 -5.47 4.99
CA LEU A 63 -1.16 -4.67 6.16
C LEU A 63 -0.15 -3.57 6.48
N LYS A 64 1.13 -3.76 6.17
CA LYS A 64 2.14 -2.72 6.42
C LYS A 64 2.03 -1.50 5.50
N SER A 65 1.48 -1.67 4.31
CA SER A 65 1.29 -0.60 3.33
C SER A 65 -0.05 0.09 3.54
N PRO A 66 -0.10 1.42 3.77
CA PRO A 66 -1.38 2.14 3.87
C PRO A 66 -2.26 1.96 2.64
N LEU A 67 -1.69 2.00 1.44
CA LEU A 67 -2.41 1.78 0.18
C LEU A 67 -3.03 0.38 0.11
N LEU A 68 -2.24 -0.66 0.35
CA LEU A 68 -2.70 -2.05 0.27
C LEU A 68 -3.65 -2.39 1.41
N ARG A 69 -3.43 -1.84 2.60
CA ARG A 69 -4.33 -2.01 3.75
C ARG A 69 -5.70 -1.38 3.48
N ALA A 70 -5.74 -0.17 2.96
CA ALA A 70 -7.01 0.49 2.58
C ALA A 70 -7.74 -0.30 1.49
N THR A 71 -7.03 -0.74 0.46
CA THR A 71 -7.57 -1.57 -0.62
C THR A 71 -8.18 -2.86 -0.07
N TYR A 72 -7.46 -3.54 0.81
CA TYR A 72 -7.92 -4.78 1.46
C TYR A 72 -9.15 -4.57 2.34
N LEU A 73 -9.19 -3.48 3.12
CA LEU A 73 -10.38 -3.14 3.92
C LEU A 73 -11.61 -2.89 3.05
N LEU A 74 -11.45 -2.26 1.90
CA LEU A 74 -12.54 -2.09 0.93
C LEU A 74 -12.99 -3.43 0.36
N GLU A 75 -12.06 -4.34 0.05
CA GLU A 75 -12.38 -5.70 -0.41
C GLU A 75 -13.20 -6.47 0.63
N LEU A 76 -12.90 -6.33 1.92
CA LEU A 76 -13.68 -6.93 3.01
C LEU A 76 -15.13 -6.38 3.05
N GLN A 77 -15.37 -5.18 2.50
CA GLN A 77 -16.71 -4.60 2.32
C GLN A 77 -17.33 -4.91 0.96
N GLY A 78 -16.71 -5.79 0.16
CA GLY A 78 -17.18 -6.13 -1.17
C GLY A 78 -16.90 -5.06 -2.24
N ILE A 79 -15.99 -4.13 -1.97
CA ILE A 79 -15.65 -3.02 -2.89
C ILE A 79 -14.28 -3.27 -3.50
N ASN A 80 -14.22 -3.36 -4.84
CA ASN A 80 -12.99 -3.38 -5.59
C ASN A 80 -12.61 -1.95 -6.00
N ALA A 81 -11.59 -1.38 -5.36
CA ALA A 81 -11.14 -0.01 -5.63
C ALA A 81 -10.57 0.17 -7.05
N PHE A 82 -10.08 -0.90 -7.67
CA PHE A 82 -9.43 -0.91 -8.98
C PHE A 82 -10.19 -1.72 -10.03
N ASP A 83 -11.52 -1.75 -9.93
CA ASP A 83 -12.37 -2.37 -10.96
C ASP A 83 -12.20 -1.64 -12.29
N GLU A 84 -11.73 -2.35 -13.32
CA GLU A 84 -11.51 -1.81 -14.66
C GLU A 84 -12.81 -1.29 -15.31
N LYS A 85 -13.97 -1.77 -14.88
CA LYS A 85 -15.27 -1.31 -15.36
C LYS A 85 -15.72 0.01 -14.73
N ASP A 86 -15.17 0.37 -13.59
CA ASP A 86 -15.45 1.63 -12.92
C ASP A 86 -14.47 2.70 -13.40
N THR A 87 -14.89 3.42 -14.43
CA THR A 87 -14.10 4.50 -15.04
C THR A 87 -14.44 5.88 -14.48
N GLN A 88 -15.29 5.98 -13.47
CA GLN A 88 -15.64 7.25 -12.85
C GLN A 88 -14.46 7.80 -12.08
N MET A 89 -13.91 8.89 -12.58
CA MET A 89 -12.86 9.66 -11.92
C MET A 89 -13.26 11.13 -11.89
N ASP A 90 -12.86 11.81 -10.81
CA ASP A 90 -12.97 13.26 -10.71
C ASP A 90 -12.14 13.91 -11.82
N VAL A 91 -12.76 14.80 -12.60
CA VAL A 91 -12.13 15.52 -13.72
C VAL A 91 -10.96 16.37 -13.21
N ASP A 92 -11.12 17.04 -12.05
CA ASP A 92 -10.07 17.86 -11.47
C ASP A 92 -8.85 17.00 -11.10
N PHE A 93 -9.08 15.79 -10.59
CA PHE A 93 -7.99 14.86 -10.31
C PHE A 93 -7.29 14.37 -11.58
N LEU A 94 -8.03 14.07 -12.65
CA LEU A 94 -7.45 13.70 -13.95
C LEU A 94 -6.56 14.80 -14.51
N MET A 95 -7.00 16.05 -14.44
CA MET A 95 -6.20 17.20 -14.86
C MET A 95 -4.96 17.37 -14.00
N SER A 96 -5.08 17.23 -12.69
CA SER A 96 -3.95 17.25 -11.76
C SER A 96 -2.91 16.15 -12.06
N GLN A 97 -3.34 14.96 -12.45
CA GLN A 97 -2.43 13.89 -12.87
C GLN A 97 -1.61 14.29 -14.09
N ILE A 98 -2.23 14.90 -15.09
CA ILE A 98 -1.56 15.37 -16.32
C ILE A 98 -0.52 16.41 -15.94
N GLU A 99 -0.90 17.43 -15.19
CA GLU A 99 -0.03 18.53 -14.76
C GLU A 99 1.19 18.02 -13.96
N LEU A 100 0.97 17.10 -13.03
CA LEU A 100 2.05 16.55 -12.21
C LEU A 100 3.02 15.70 -13.04
N ARG A 101 2.53 14.93 -14.00
CA ARG A 101 3.39 14.16 -14.91
C ARG A 101 4.20 15.06 -15.83
N GLU A 102 3.59 16.10 -16.38
CA GLU A 102 4.27 17.10 -17.22
C GLU A 102 5.36 17.84 -16.42
N SER A 103 5.08 18.19 -15.16
CA SER A 103 6.05 18.82 -14.27
C SER A 103 7.27 17.93 -14.02
N LEU A 104 7.04 16.65 -13.72
CA LEU A 104 8.14 15.69 -13.50
C LEU A 104 8.97 15.49 -14.79
N GLU A 105 8.33 15.41 -15.95
CA GLU A 105 9.03 15.27 -17.23
C GLU A 105 9.85 16.51 -17.59
N ALA A 106 9.34 17.71 -17.28
CA ALA A 106 10.10 18.95 -17.44
C ALA A 106 11.34 18.97 -16.55
N ILE A 107 11.20 18.58 -15.27
CA ILE A 107 12.32 18.47 -14.33
C ILE A 107 13.36 17.47 -14.82
N LYS A 108 12.93 16.31 -15.31
CA LYS A 108 13.79 15.29 -15.89
C LYS A 108 14.59 15.82 -17.07
N THR A 109 13.96 16.59 -17.95
CA THR A 109 14.58 17.18 -19.13
C THR A 109 15.62 18.25 -18.77
N THR A 110 15.31 19.09 -17.78
CA THR A 110 16.21 20.17 -17.32
C THR A 110 17.28 19.68 -16.35
N LYS A 111 17.11 18.51 -15.74
CA LYS A 111 17.97 17.96 -14.68
C LYS A 111 18.11 18.92 -13.51
N ASP A 112 17.05 19.62 -13.17
CA ASP A 112 16.99 20.58 -12.07
C ASP A 112 16.77 19.86 -10.74
N GLU A 113 17.84 19.59 -10.00
CA GLU A 113 17.81 18.89 -8.71
C GLU A 113 16.97 19.63 -7.67
N MET A 114 17.05 20.96 -7.62
CA MET A 114 16.28 21.76 -6.68
C MET A 114 14.77 21.66 -6.94
N ALA A 115 14.38 21.78 -8.22
CA ALA A 115 12.98 21.59 -8.60
C ALA A 115 12.49 20.16 -8.31
N LEU A 116 13.37 19.17 -8.41
CA LEU A 116 13.05 17.78 -8.09
C LEU A 116 12.86 17.58 -6.58
N GLU A 117 13.68 18.17 -5.75
CA GLU A 117 13.52 18.16 -4.29
C GLU A 117 12.18 18.76 -3.87
N ASP A 118 11.85 19.95 -4.39
CA ASP A 118 10.56 20.62 -4.13
C ASP A 118 9.38 19.77 -4.59
N PHE A 119 9.50 19.14 -5.75
CA PHE A 119 8.47 18.24 -6.28
C PHE A 119 8.25 17.02 -5.35
N ILE A 120 9.33 16.39 -4.88
CA ILE A 120 9.25 15.24 -3.95
C ILE A 120 8.59 15.66 -2.63
N VAL A 121 8.94 16.82 -2.09
CA VAL A 121 8.31 17.36 -0.87
C VAL A 121 6.80 17.56 -1.07
N ASP A 122 6.40 18.16 -2.19
CA ASP A 122 4.98 18.39 -2.50
C ASP A 122 4.19 17.08 -2.65
N ILE A 123 4.72 16.12 -3.42
CA ILE A 123 4.08 14.81 -3.61
C ILE A 123 4.02 14.01 -2.30
N THR A 124 5.06 14.04 -1.50
CA THR A 124 5.07 13.40 -0.17
C THR A 124 3.98 14.01 0.74
N GLY A 125 3.82 15.32 0.70
CA GLY A 125 2.74 16.02 1.41
C GLY A 125 1.35 15.57 0.97
N LYS A 126 1.14 15.39 -0.32
CA LYS A 126 -0.13 14.86 -0.88
C LYS A 126 -0.41 13.42 -0.43
N VAL A 127 0.61 12.57 -0.39
CA VAL A 127 0.50 11.20 0.14
C VAL A 127 0.06 11.22 1.60
N VAL A 128 0.70 12.01 2.44
CA VAL A 128 0.38 12.11 3.87
C VAL A 128 -1.04 12.59 4.10
N GLN A 129 -1.44 13.68 3.44
CA GLN A 129 -2.81 14.21 3.52
C GLN A 129 -3.86 13.19 3.10
N ASN A 130 -3.60 12.48 2.01
CA ASN A 130 -4.51 11.46 1.49
C ASN A 130 -4.69 10.31 2.50
N ILE A 131 -3.61 9.84 3.12
CA ILE A 131 -3.65 8.78 4.15
C ILE A 131 -4.43 9.26 5.38
N GLU A 132 -4.23 10.47 5.84
CA GLU A 132 -4.96 11.05 6.98
C GLU A 132 -6.46 11.13 6.69
N GLU A 133 -6.85 11.54 5.49
CA GLU A 133 -8.24 11.61 5.08
C GLU A 133 -8.87 10.21 4.96
N ILE A 134 -8.17 9.24 4.40
CA ILE A 134 -8.59 7.82 4.35
C ILE A 134 -8.86 7.32 5.77
N GLN A 135 -7.94 7.58 6.71
CA GLN A 135 -8.09 7.17 8.10
C GLN A 135 -9.35 7.78 8.74
N HIS A 136 -9.60 9.06 8.50
CA HIS A 136 -10.79 9.73 8.99
C HIS A 136 -12.07 9.12 8.40
N LEU A 137 -12.09 8.88 7.10
CA LEU A 137 -13.28 8.36 6.41
C LEU A 137 -13.59 6.90 6.77
N PHE A 138 -12.61 6.08 7.12
CA PHE A 138 -12.86 4.73 7.66
C PHE A 138 -13.58 4.78 9.01
N LYS A 139 -13.35 5.81 9.84
CA LYS A 139 -14.07 5.97 11.12
C LYS A 139 -15.56 6.26 10.95
N VAL A 140 -15.96 6.79 9.80
CA VAL A 140 -17.35 7.17 9.49
C VAL A 140 -17.95 6.35 8.33
N ASP A 141 -17.31 5.27 7.93
CA ASP A 141 -17.75 4.29 6.94
C ASP A 141 -18.11 4.91 5.57
N LYS A 142 -17.37 5.92 5.12
CA LYS A 142 -17.56 6.59 3.83
C LYS A 142 -16.79 5.87 2.70
N PHE A 143 -17.12 4.60 2.46
CA PHE A 143 -16.37 3.70 1.58
C PHE A 143 -16.24 4.17 0.14
N ASN A 144 -17.27 4.80 -0.45
CA ASN A 144 -17.18 5.31 -1.82
C ASN A 144 -16.17 6.46 -1.97
N LYS A 145 -16.06 7.32 -0.95
CA LYS A 145 -15.04 8.36 -0.92
C LYS A 145 -13.65 7.78 -0.73
N ILE A 146 -13.52 6.78 0.14
CA ILE A 146 -12.26 6.06 0.35
C ILE A 146 -11.79 5.41 -0.94
N LYS A 147 -12.68 4.81 -1.72
CA LYS A 147 -12.35 4.21 -3.03
C LYS A 147 -11.66 5.22 -3.95
N ASN A 148 -12.16 6.43 -4.04
CA ASN A 148 -11.56 7.47 -4.86
C ASN A 148 -10.19 7.90 -4.32
N LEU A 149 -10.06 8.08 -3.00
CA LEU A 149 -8.80 8.44 -2.35
C LEU A 149 -7.74 7.33 -2.50
N VAL A 150 -8.13 6.07 -2.47
CA VAL A 150 -7.21 4.94 -2.70
C VAL A 150 -6.64 4.98 -4.13
N ARG A 151 -7.44 5.33 -5.13
CA ARG A 151 -6.99 5.55 -6.52
C ARG A 151 -6.01 6.71 -6.62
N GLU A 152 -6.31 7.82 -5.95
CA GLU A 152 -5.41 8.98 -5.87
C GLU A 152 -4.10 8.61 -5.15
N LEU A 153 -4.20 7.90 -4.04
CA LEU A 153 -3.01 7.45 -3.27
C LEU A 153 -2.09 6.58 -4.12
N LYS A 154 -2.64 5.67 -4.90
CA LYS A 154 -1.85 4.84 -5.82
C LYS A 154 -1.07 5.71 -6.81
N PHE A 155 -1.73 6.69 -7.40
CA PHE A 155 -1.08 7.61 -8.32
C PHE A 155 0.06 8.41 -7.65
N TYR A 156 -0.21 9.03 -6.50
CA TYR A 156 0.80 9.81 -5.78
C TYR A 156 1.98 8.94 -5.33
N THR A 157 1.71 7.73 -4.86
CA THR A 157 2.75 6.79 -4.44
C THR A 157 3.65 6.38 -5.61
N GLN A 158 3.08 6.09 -6.77
CA GLN A 158 3.83 5.76 -7.99
C GLN A 158 4.67 6.94 -8.46
N LEU A 159 4.09 8.13 -8.48
CA LEU A 159 4.78 9.35 -8.90
C LEU A 159 5.93 9.71 -7.94
N ASN A 160 5.72 9.54 -6.64
CA ASN A 160 6.77 9.74 -5.64
C ASN A 160 7.94 8.75 -5.82
N THR A 161 7.63 7.49 -6.11
CA THR A 161 8.66 6.49 -6.42
C THR A 161 9.47 6.89 -7.66
N GLN A 162 8.81 7.32 -8.73
CA GLN A 162 9.46 7.77 -9.95
C GLN A 162 10.36 9.00 -9.71
N ALA A 163 9.89 9.96 -8.93
CA ALA A 163 10.65 11.16 -8.59
C ALA A 163 11.91 10.83 -7.75
N ASN A 164 11.79 9.93 -6.77
CA ASN A 164 12.94 9.48 -5.99
C ASN A 164 13.95 8.68 -6.82
N GLN A 165 13.49 7.83 -7.74
CA GLN A 165 14.38 7.15 -8.68
C GLN A 165 15.13 8.12 -9.58
N LEU A 166 14.46 9.17 -10.05
CA LEU A 166 15.10 10.23 -10.82
C LEU A 166 16.16 10.98 -10.00
N MET A 167 15.88 11.22 -8.72
CA MET A 167 16.86 11.82 -7.81
C MET A 167 18.13 10.97 -7.69
N ASP A 168 17.97 9.66 -7.49
CA ASP A 168 19.09 8.72 -7.41
C ASP A 168 19.92 8.67 -8.70
N GLU A 169 19.28 8.88 -9.86
CA GLU A 169 19.98 8.94 -11.16
C GLU A 169 20.76 10.26 -11.39
N LEU A 170 20.36 11.34 -10.73
CA LEU A 170 21.00 12.67 -10.86
C LEU A 170 22.19 12.87 -9.90
N LEU A 171 22.22 12.12 -8.79
CA LEU A 171 23.31 12.13 -7.80
C LEU A 171 24.48 11.24 -8.23
#